data_a58d297516c6c632f895557f1a7fd82d
#
_entry.id   a58d297516c6c632f895557f1a7fd82d
#
_cell.length_a   1.000
_cell.length_b   1.000
_cell.length_c   1.000
_cell.angle_alpha   90.00
_cell.angle_beta   90.00
_cell.angle_gamma   90.00
#
_symmetry.space_group_name_H-M   'P 1'
#
loop_
_entity.id
_entity.type
_entity.pdbx_description
1 polymer ?
#
loop_
_entity_poly.entity_id
_entity_poly.type
_entity_poly.pdbx_seq_one_letter_code
_entity_poly.pdbx_strand_id
1 'polypeptide(L)'
;PGLTVPIVANSDLPSFERFRREGGEVLSAGRAGSQDIRELHIGLMNNMPDAALESTERQFLRLIGGCNRIAQFYVYPFSPPQVLRTDQAQAHIDKYYYDFAQLKEEGLDALIVTGANPVCADLPDESFWEPMCQTLDWAVQNVTSTLCACLATHAAFLHFHNIERQPLV
;
A
#
# COMPACT_ATOMS: atom_id res chain seq x y z
N PRO A 1 -11.77 27.99 9.09
CA PRO A 1 -12.30 26.94 8.24
C PRO A 1 -11.09 26.20 7.68
N GLY A 2 -10.82 25.05 8.29
CA GLY A 2 -9.57 24.38 8.21
C GLY A 2 -9.30 23.77 6.84
N LEU A 3 -8.13 24.00 6.34
CA LEU A 3 -7.51 23.18 5.30
C LEU A 3 -7.38 21.76 5.81
N THR A 4 -8.20 20.91 5.28
CA THR A 4 -8.13 19.48 5.51
C THR A 4 -7.89 18.82 4.18
N VAL A 5 -6.64 18.57 3.84
CA VAL A 5 -6.43 17.76 2.66
C VAL A 5 -5.28 16.81 2.87
N PRO A 6 -5.61 15.59 3.21
CA PRO A 6 -4.62 14.62 3.58
C PRO A 6 -3.97 13.89 2.40
N ILE A 7 -4.70 13.68 1.30
CA ILE A 7 -4.20 12.88 0.17
C ILE A 7 -3.77 13.77 -0.99
N VAL A 8 -2.57 13.52 -1.53
CA VAL A 8 -2.06 14.19 -2.73
C VAL A 8 -2.17 13.26 -3.92
N ALA A 9 -2.79 13.73 -5.00
CA ALA A 9 -2.77 13.04 -6.29
C ALA A 9 -1.39 13.23 -6.93
N ASN A 10 -0.47 12.33 -6.60
CA ASN A 10 0.92 12.35 -7.07
C ASN A 10 1.11 11.60 -8.39
N SER A 11 0.06 11.00 -8.93
CA SER A 11 0.04 10.30 -10.21
C SER A 11 -1.37 10.31 -10.80
N ASP A 12 -1.51 9.75 -11.99
CA ASP A 12 -2.81 9.59 -12.68
C ASP A 12 -3.56 8.32 -12.23
N LEU A 13 -3.26 7.77 -11.07
CA LEU A 13 -3.94 6.60 -10.52
C LEU A 13 -5.46 6.84 -10.47
N PRO A 14 -6.29 6.03 -11.16
CA PRO A 14 -7.74 6.25 -11.22
C PRO A 14 -8.45 6.27 -9.85
N SER A 15 -7.88 5.61 -8.87
CA SER A 15 -8.41 5.56 -7.51
C SER A 15 -8.41 6.94 -6.83
N PHE A 16 -7.52 7.87 -7.18
CA PHE A 16 -7.55 9.24 -6.65
C PHE A 16 -8.81 9.98 -7.11
N GLU A 17 -9.14 9.90 -8.39
CA GLU A 17 -10.33 10.55 -8.93
C GLU A 17 -11.62 9.91 -8.40
N ARG A 18 -11.63 8.59 -8.29
CA ARG A 18 -12.78 7.89 -7.72
C ARG A 18 -12.96 8.22 -6.24
N PHE A 19 -11.89 8.28 -5.47
CA PHE A 19 -11.93 8.69 -4.07
C PHE A 19 -12.50 10.11 -3.93
N ARG A 20 -12.12 11.04 -4.82
CA ARG A 20 -12.67 12.40 -4.86
C ARG A 20 -14.18 12.40 -5.12
N ARG A 21 -14.66 11.60 -6.09
CA ARG A 21 -16.10 11.46 -6.39
C ARG A 21 -16.90 10.87 -5.23
N GLU A 22 -16.27 10.05 -4.42
CA GLU A 22 -16.88 9.46 -3.21
C GLU A 22 -16.83 10.40 -1.99
N GLY A 23 -16.43 11.66 -2.18
CA GLY A 23 -16.40 12.69 -1.13
C GLY A 23 -15.06 12.79 -0.38
N GLY A 24 -14.04 12.08 -0.83
CA GLY A 24 -12.69 12.19 -0.29
C GLY A 24 -11.99 13.47 -0.72
N GLU A 25 -11.15 13.99 0.13
CA GLU A 25 -10.36 15.20 -0.16
C GLU A 25 -9.02 14.82 -0.79
N VAL A 26 -8.79 15.33 -2.00
CA VAL A 26 -7.58 15.06 -2.78
C VAL A 26 -7.00 16.38 -3.32
N LEU A 27 -5.74 16.67 -3.00
CA LEU A 27 -4.98 17.79 -3.54
C LEU A 27 -4.28 17.42 -4.85
N SER A 28 -4.19 18.39 -5.75
CA SER A 28 -3.23 18.26 -6.86
C SER A 28 -1.80 18.44 -6.35
N ALA A 29 -0.83 17.78 -7.01
CA ALA A 29 0.58 17.89 -6.64
C ALA A 29 1.08 19.35 -6.68
N GLY A 30 0.62 20.16 -7.63
CA GLY A 30 0.98 21.58 -7.71
C GLY A 30 0.49 22.41 -6.52
N ARG A 31 -0.71 22.13 -6.00
CA ARG A 31 -1.22 22.80 -4.80
C ARG A 31 -0.52 22.31 -3.55
N ALA A 32 -0.20 21.02 -3.47
CA ALA A 32 0.54 20.46 -2.36
C ALA A 32 1.92 21.12 -2.22
N GLY A 33 2.68 21.22 -3.30
CA GLY A 33 4.01 21.81 -3.31
C GLY A 33 4.06 23.33 -2.99
N SER A 34 2.91 24.01 -3.01
CA SER A 34 2.83 25.42 -2.61
C SER A 34 2.50 25.65 -1.12
N GLN A 35 2.33 24.57 -0.36
CA GLN A 35 1.99 24.64 1.06
C GLN A 35 3.16 24.15 1.91
N ASP A 36 3.52 24.90 2.92
CA ASP A 36 4.53 24.51 3.92
C ASP A 36 3.89 23.57 4.97
N ILE A 37 3.51 22.37 4.52
CA ILE A 37 2.88 21.34 5.33
C ILE A 37 3.75 20.09 5.24
N ARG A 38 3.88 19.37 6.36
CA ARG A 38 4.63 18.12 6.42
C ARG A 38 4.09 17.10 5.44
N GLU A 39 4.99 16.59 4.62
CA GLU A 39 4.72 15.49 3.69
C GLU A 39 5.06 14.15 4.35
N LEU A 40 4.22 13.15 4.10
CA LEU A 40 4.45 11.77 4.51
C LEU A 40 4.29 10.84 3.29
N HIS A 41 5.32 10.08 3.04
CA HIS A 41 5.42 9.17 1.90
C HIS A 41 5.15 7.74 2.35
N ILE A 42 4.09 7.13 1.83
CA ILE A 42 3.58 5.84 2.25
C ILE A 42 3.61 4.86 1.08
N GLY A 43 4.38 3.78 1.20
CA GLY A 43 4.30 2.66 0.28
C GLY A 43 3.07 1.79 0.56
N LEU A 44 2.37 1.37 -0.47
CA LEU A 44 1.24 0.44 -0.39
C LEU A 44 1.57 -0.82 -1.20
N MET A 45 2.04 -1.86 -0.52
CA MET A 45 2.23 -3.17 -1.13
C MET A 45 0.88 -3.86 -1.28
N ASN A 46 0.35 -3.85 -2.50
CA ASN A 46 -0.97 -4.41 -2.81
C ASN A 46 -0.86 -5.83 -3.35
N ASN A 47 -1.07 -6.81 -2.46
CA ASN A 47 -1.04 -8.24 -2.76
C ASN A 47 -2.43 -8.82 -3.02
N MET A 48 -3.47 -7.98 -3.02
CA MET A 48 -4.84 -8.43 -3.19
C MET A 48 -5.08 -9.00 -4.60
N PRO A 49 -6.02 -9.94 -4.74
CA PRO A 49 -6.35 -10.49 -6.06
C PRO A 49 -6.91 -9.42 -6.99
N ASP A 50 -6.86 -9.68 -8.30
CA ASP A 50 -7.20 -8.74 -9.36
C ASP A 50 -8.57 -8.08 -9.18
N ALA A 51 -9.57 -8.86 -8.78
CA ALA A 51 -10.93 -8.35 -8.54
C ALA A 51 -11.02 -7.33 -7.39
N ALA A 52 -10.07 -7.37 -6.46
CA ALA A 52 -10.04 -6.49 -5.30
C ALA A 52 -8.93 -5.41 -5.40
N LEU A 53 -8.11 -5.43 -6.45
CA LEU A 53 -6.92 -4.57 -6.56
C LEU A 53 -7.26 -3.08 -6.40
N GLU A 54 -8.14 -2.55 -7.23
CA GLU A 54 -8.52 -1.14 -7.23
C GLU A 54 -9.41 -0.76 -6.03
N SER A 55 -10.28 -1.67 -5.56
CA SER A 55 -11.08 -1.41 -4.35
C SER A 55 -10.19 -1.30 -3.10
N THR A 56 -9.12 -2.07 -3.04
CA THR A 56 -8.13 -2.01 -1.97
C THR A 56 -7.37 -0.68 -1.98
N GLU A 57 -6.96 -0.19 -3.15
CA GLU A 57 -6.37 1.15 -3.27
C GLU A 57 -7.28 2.22 -2.63
N ARG A 58 -8.55 2.25 -3.03
CA ARG A 58 -9.53 3.22 -2.49
C ARG A 58 -9.78 3.06 -1.01
N GLN A 59 -9.81 1.83 -0.52
CA GLN A 59 -9.98 1.55 0.91
C GLN A 59 -8.85 2.15 1.74
N PHE A 60 -7.62 1.96 1.33
CA PHE A 60 -6.46 2.52 2.04
C PHE A 60 -6.35 4.04 1.86
N LEU A 61 -6.65 4.59 0.68
CA LEU A 61 -6.74 6.04 0.51
C LEU A 61 -7.74 6.67 1.47
N ARG A 62 -8.90 6.03 1.67
CA ARG A 62 -9.92 6.49 2.62
C ARG A 62 -9.44 6.41 4.07
N LEU A 63 -8.78 5.32 4.45
CA LEU A 63 -8.22 5.16 5.79
C LEU A 63 -7.12 6.18 6.08
N ILE A 64 -6.17 6.34 5.16
CA ILE A 64 -5.07 7.30 5.29
C ILE A 64 -5.64 8.73 5.33
N GLY A 65 -6.56 9.06 4.44
CA GLY A 65 -7.21 10.36 4.39
C GLY A 65 -7.98 10.74 5.66
N GLY A 66 -8.42 9.74 6.42
CA GLY A 66 -9.09 9.91 7.70
C GLY A 66 -8.15 10.05 8.92
N CYS A 67 -6.84 9.76 8.77
CA CYS A 67 -5.94 9.66 9.91
C CYS A 67 -5.66 10.99 10.61
N ASN A 68 -5.38 12.06 9.84
CA ASN A 68 -5.15 13.39 10.42
C ASN A 68 -5.40 14.49 9.39
N ARG A 69 -5.31 15.74 9.85
CA ARG A 69 -5.58 16.95 9.05
C ARG A 69 -4.39 17.89 8.94
N ILE A 70 -3.21 17.47 9.39
CA ILE A 70 -2.02 18.30 9.52
C ILE A 70 -0.86 17.88 8.63
N ALA A 71 -0.99 16.76 7.92
CA ALA A 71 0.03 16.25 7.00
C ALA A 71 -0.58 15.98 5.62
N GLN A 72 0.25 16.09 4.59
CA GLN A 72 -0.07 15.68 3.24
C GLN A 72 0.47 14.28 3.00
N PHE A 73 -0.38 13.36 2.52
CA PHE A 73 -0.01 11.97 2.27
C PHE A 73 0.19 11.71 0.78
N TYR A 74 1.37 11.18 0.47
CA TYR A 74 1.74 10.65 -0.83
C TYR A 74 1.71 9.13 -0.75
N VAL A 75 0.86 8.48 -1.54
CA VAL A 75 0.69 7.03 -1.52
C VAL A 75 1.27 6.42 -2.79
N TYR A 76 2.14 5.45 -2.63
CA TYR A 76 2.87 4.78 -3.71
C TYR A 76 2.50 3.30 -3.74
N PRO A 77 1.50 2.91 -4.56
CA PRO A 77 1.16 1.50 -4.71
C PRO A 77 2.24 0.77 -5.49
N PHE A 78 2.55 -0.43 -5.04
CA PHE A 78 3.40 -1.38 -5.76
C PHE A 78 2.91 -2.81 -5.54
N SER A 79 3.28 -3.71 -6.42
CA SER A 79 2.90 -5.13 -6.35
C SER A 79 4.11 -5.98 -6.71
N PRO A 80 4.35 -7.09 -6.01
CA PRO A 80 5.47 -7.95 -6.35
C PRO A 80 5.20 -8.66 -7.69
N PRO A 81 6.21 -8.71 -8.59
CA PRO A 81 6.05 -9.32 -9.91
C PRO A 81 5.81 -10.82 -9.87
N GLN A 82 6.07 -11.47 -8.75
CA GLN A 82 5.84 -12.90 -8.54
C GLN A 82 4.36 -13.26 -8.37
N VAL A 83 3.50 -12.28 -8.07
CA VAL A 83 2.06 -12.49 -7.99
C VAL A 83 1.49 -12.49 -9.40
N LEU A 84 0.94 -13.62 -9.82
CA LEU A 84 0.33 -13.76 -11.14
C LEU A 84 -0.92 -12.88 -11.27
N ARG A 85 -1.00 -12.15 -12.37
CA ARG A 85 -2.07 -11.22 -12.68
C ARG A 85 -2.71 -11.53 -14.03
N THR A 86 -3.99 -11.21 -14.19
CA THR A 86 -4.60 -11.12 -15.53
C THR A 86 -3.96 -10.02 -16.34
N ASP A 87 -4.08 -10.06 -17.66
CA ASP A 87 -3.55 -9.01 -18.54
C ASP A 87 -4.09 -7.64 -18.19
N GLN A 88 -5.37 -7.55 -17.79
CA GLN A 88 -6.01 -6.29 -17.40
C GLN A 88 -5.40 -5.74 -16.09
N ALA A 89 -5.24 -6.58 -15.08
CA ALA A 89 -4.65 -6.17 -13.81
C ALA A 89 -3.17 -5.82 -13.97
N GLN A 90 -2.43 -6.59 -14.77
CA GLN A 90 -1.04 -6.29 -15.07
C GLN A 90 -0.89 -4.96 -15.81
N ALA A 91 -1.74 -4.67 -16.80
CA ALA A 91 -1.74 -3.38 -17.49
C ALA A 91 -2.02 -2.18 -16.55
N HIS A 92 -2.90 -2.36 -15.55
CA HIS A 92 -3.13 -1.37 -14.51
C HIS A 92 -1.88 -1.15 -13.63
N ILE A 93 -1.24 -2.22 -13.21
CA ILE A 93 -0.01 -2.17 -12.41
C ILE A 93 1.12 -1.52 -13.22
N ASP A 94 1.37 -1.95 -14.43
CA ASP A 94 2.45 -1.42 -15.30
C ASP A 94 2.28 0.08 -15.56
N LYS A 95 1.05 0.55 -15.63
CA LYS A 95 0.75 1.95 -15.91
C LYS A 95 0.79 2.85 -14.69
N TYR A 96 0.36 2.36 -13.54
CA TYR A 96 0.08 3.21 -12.38
C TYR A 96 0.88 2.89 -11.13
N TYR A 97 1.44 1.68 -11.01
CA TYR A 97 2.18 1.27 -9.83
C TYR A 97 3.66 1.63 -9.94
N TYR A 98 4.28 1.73 -8.80
CA TYR A 98 5.71 2.06 -8.68
C TYR A 98 6.56 0.79 -8.61
N ASP A 99 7.82 0.91 -9.04
CA ASP A 99 8.83 -0.11 -8.78
C ASP A 99 9.31 0.01 -7.33
N PHE A 100 9.27 -1.09 -6.60
CA PHE A 100 9.72 -1.11 -5.22
C PHE A 100 11.22 -0.80 -5.08
N ALA A 101 12.05 -1.18 -6.04
CA ALA A 101 13.47 -0.84 -6.02
C ALA A 101 13.67 0.69 -6.02
N GLN A 102 12.94 1.40 -6.86
CA GLN A 102 12.95 2.87 -6.89
C GLN A 102 12.45 3.46 -5.56
N LEU A 103 11.35 2.95 -5.02
CA LEU A 103 10.82 3.42 -3.72
C LEU A 103 11.80 3.23 -2.58
N LYS A 104 12.61 2.16 -2.61
CA LYS A 104 13.66 1.94 -1.63
C LYS A 104 14.79 2.97 -1.72
N GLU A 105 15.15 3.39 -2.92
CA GLU A 105 16.18 4.41 -3.14
C GLU A 105 15.70 5.81 -2.72
N GLU A 106 14.45 6.15 -3.01
CA GLU A 106 13.85 7.44 -2.65
C GLU A 106 13.49 7.53 -1.17
N GLY A 107 13.23 6.39 -0.54
CA GLY A 107 12.83 6.27 0.87
C GLY A 107 11.34 6.46 1.10
N LEU A 108 10.84 5.84 2.15
CA LEU A 108 9.45 5.90 2.60
C LEU A 108 9.40 6.21 4.09
N ASP A 109 8.37 6.94 4.52
CA ASP A 109 8.09 7.19 5.95
C ASP A 109 7.33 6.03 6.59
N ALA A 110 6.44 5.42 5.83
CA ALA A 110 5.63 4.30 6.28
C ALA A 110 5.37 3.30 5.15
N LEU A 111 5.00 2.10 5.54
CA LEU A 111 4.63 1.01 4.65
C LEU A 111 3.30 0.40 5.09
N ILE A 112 2.43 0.14 4.13
CA ILE A 112 1.24 -0.69 4.32
C ILE A 112 1.41 -1.95 3.47
N VAL A 113 1.23 -3.11 4.10
CA VAL A 113 1.22 -4.41 3.42
C VAL A 113 -0.18 -4.98 3.51
N THR A 114 -0.83 -5.15 2.37
CA THR A 114 -2.19 -5.69 2.32
C THR A 114 -2.21 -7.21 2.57
N GLY A 115 -3.36 -7.74 2.89
CA GLY A 115 -3.61 -9.17 2.76
C GLY A 115 -3.44 -9.66 1.32
N ALA A 116 -3.52 -10.96 1.18
CA ALA A 116 -3.50 -11.68 -0.09
C ALA A 116 -4.49 -12.83 -0.03
N ASN A 117 -4.78 -13.45 -1.17
CA ASN A 117 -5.61 -14.65 -1.24
C ASN A 117 -4.70 -15.88 -1.30
N PRO A 118 -4.53 -16.62 -0.19
CA PRO A 118 -3.69 -17.81 -0.19
C PRO A 118 -4.36 -18.93 -0.97
N VAL A 119 -3.58 -19.64 -1.77
CA VAL A 119 -3.99 -20.84 -2.51
C VAL A 119 -3.26 -22.09 -2.04
N CYS A 120 -2.16 -21.91 -1.32
CA CYS A 120 -1.37 -22.99 -0.72
C CYS A 120 -1.81 -23.26 0.73
N ALA A 121 -1.52 -24.47 1.21
CA ALA A 121 -1.79 -24.82 2.60
C ALA A 121 -0.92 -24.01 3.55
N ASP A 122 0.36 -23.88 3.22
CA ASP A 122 1.34 -23.17 4.02
C ASP A 122 1.74 -21.83 3.36
N LEU A 123 1.89 -20.79 4.17
CA LEU A 123 2.24 -19.46 3.69
C LEU A 123 3.59 -19.41 2.97
N PRO A 124 4.65 -20.13 3.39
CA PRO A 124 5.92 -20.15 2.69
C PRO A 124 5.87 -20.67 1.24
N ASP A 125 4.83 -21.40 0.87
CA ASP A 125 4.64 -21.93 -0.49
C ASP A 125 3.93 -20.94 -1.42
N GLU A 126 3.46 -19.82 -0.90
CA GLU A 126 2.76 -18.80 -1.68
C GLU A 126 3.73 -17.94 -2.51
N SER A 127 3.30 -17.56 -3.71
CA SER A 127 4.09 -16.72 -4.62
C SER A 127 4.43 -15.34 -4.04
N PHE A 128 3.60 -14.82 -3.15
CA PHE A 128 3.83 -13.54 -2.47
C PHE A 128 4.72 -13.65 -1.23
N TRP A 129 5.02 -14.86 -0.74
CA TRP A 129 5.72 -15.06 0.54
C TRP A 129 7.09 -14.40 0.56
N GLU A 130 7.97 -14.83 -0.33
CA GLU A 130 9.34 -14.34 -0.40
C GLU A 130 9.42 -12.81 -0.62
N PRO A 131 8.68 -12.22 -1.59
CA PRO A 131 8.64 -10.77 -1.75
C PRO A 131 8.10 -10.03 -0.52
N MET A 132 7.11 -10.58 0.15
CA MET A 132 6.54 -9.99 1.37
C MET A 132 7.56 -10.00 2.51
N CYS A 133 8.25 -11.12 2.74
CA CYS A 133 9.29 -11.23 3.76
C CYS A 133 10.43 -10.24 3.50
N GLN A 134 10.94 -10.17 2.27
CA GLN A 134 11.99 -9.22 1.88
C GLN A 134 11.55 -7.76 2.08
N THR A 135 10.32 -7.46 1.76
CA THR A 135 9.74 -6.12 1.98
C THR A 135 9.63 -5.78 3.46
N LEU A 136 9.20 -6.73 4.30
CA LEU A 136 9.11 -6.57 5.75
C LEU A 136 10.49 -6.40 6.38
N ASP A 137 11.48 -7.20 5.97
CA ASP A 137 12.87 -7.06 6.46
C ASP A 137 13.46 -5.69 6.14
N TRP A 138 13.24 -5.22 4.91
CA TRP A 138 13.66 -3.88 4.53
C TRP A 138 12.94 -2.81 5.37
N ALA A 139 11.65 -2.96 5.58
CA ALA A 139 10.83 -1.99 6.29
C ALA A 139 11.25 -1.82 7.75
N VAL A 140 11.61 -2.90 8.43
CA VAL A 140 12.11 -2.84 9.83
C VAL A 140 13.28 -1.88 9.99
N GLN A 141 14.13 -1.77 8.97
CA GLN A 141 15.34 -0.96 9.02
C GLN A 141 15.16 0.44 8.42
N ASN A 142 14.19 0.64 7.54
CA ASN A 142 14.13 1.81 6.66
C ASN A 142 12.87 2.67 6.79
N VAL A 143 11.81 2.20 7.43
CA VAL A 143 10.59 2.99 7.61
C VAL A 143 10.25 3.13 9.10
N THR A 144 9.59 4.25 9.41
CA THR A 144 9.22 4.54 10.80
C THR A 144 8.09 3.64 11.29
N SER A 145 7.16 3.27 10.42
CA SER A 145 5.98 2.49 10.78
C SER A 145 5.53 1.58 9.64
N THR A 146 5.13 0.35 9.98
CA THR A 146 4.58 -0.62 9.04
C THR A 146 3.24 -1.12 9.55
N LEU A 147 2.22 -1.04 8.70
CA LEU A 147 0.90 -1.61 8.93
C LEU A 147 0.76 -2.89 8.11
N CYS A 148 0.61 -4.02 8.79
CA CYS A 148 0.26 -5.29 8.17
C CYS A 148 -1.24 -5.53 8.31
N ALA A 149 -1.95 -5.70 7.20
CA ALA A 149 -3.38 -5.92 7.19
C ALA A 149 -3.72 -7.38 6.87
N CYS A 150 -4.70 -7.93 7.59
CA CYS A 150 -5.24 -9.28 7.35
C CYS A 150 -4.13 -10.35 7.30
N LEU A 151 -4.01 -11.09 6.19
CA LEU A 151 -3.03 -12.17 6.02
C LEU A 151 -1.57 -11.70 6.20
N ALA A 152 -1.25 -10.46 5.86
CA ALA A 152 0.09 -9.92 6.07
C ALA A 152 0.49 -9.89 7.55
N THR A 153 -0.48 -9.77 8.47
CA THR A 153 -0.22 -9.88 9.91
C THR A 153 0.26 -11.28 10.27
N HIS A 154 -0.42 -12.32 9.77
CA HIS A 154 0.00 -13.70 9.99
C HIS A 154 1.36 -13.99 9.37
N ALA A 155 1.62 -13.45 8.18
CA ALA A 155 2.92 -13.57 7.52
C ALA A 155 4.03 -12.94 8.35
N ALA A 156 3.82 -11.73 8.89
CA ALA A 156 4.78 -11.05 9.75
C ALA A 156 5.05 -11.84 11.03
N PHE A 157 4.03 -12.38 11.70
CA PHE A 157 4.20 -13.22 12.88
C PHE A 157 4.97 -14.51 12.59
N LEU A 158 4.68 -15.15 11.47
CA LEU A 158 5.43 -16.34 11.06
C LEU A 158 6.88 -16.00 10.74
N HIS A 159 7.10 -14.95 9.95
CA HIS A 159 8.45 -14.55 9.50
C HIS A 159 9.37 -14.11 10.65
N PHE A 160 8.88 -13.23 11.53
CA PHE A 160 9.72 -12.67 12.58
C PHE A 160 9.74 -13.49 13.87
N HIS A 161 8.71 -14.25 14.14
CA HIS A 161 8.52 -14.92 15.44
C HIS A 161 8.26 -16.42 15.35
N ASN A 162 8.21 -16.98 14.15
CA ASN A 162 7.87 -18.38 13.92
C ASN A 162 6.52 -18.80 14.55
N ILE A 163 5.56 -17.86 14.53
CA ILE A 163 4.21 -18.10 15.04
C ILE A 163 3.29 -18.39 13.87
N GLU A 164 2.81 -19.62 13.80
CA GLU A 164 1.89 -20.07 12.77
C GLU A 164 0.44 -19.62 13.06
N ARG A 165 -0.30 -19.32 11.97
CA ARG A 165 -1.74 -19.14 12.10
C ARG A 165 -2.43 -20.46 12.44
N GLN A 166 -3.45 -20.37 13.27
CA GLN A 166 -4.28 -21.53 13.57
C GLN A 166 -5.72 -21.29 13.11
N PRO A 167 -6.38 -22.31 12.52
CA PRO A 167 -7.79 -22.18 12.18
C PRO A 167 -8.61 -22.03 13.47
N LEU A 168 -9.61 -21.17 13.41
CA LEU A 168 -10.61 -21.09 14.47
C LEU A 168 -11.51 -22.33 14.38
N VAL A 169 -11.62 -23.07 15.49
CA VAL A 169 -12.47 -24.25 15.61
C VAL A 169 -13.85 -23.84 16.09
#